data_9a35c546bd54e08ce0a9bf5a54706c2c
#
_entry.id   9a35c546bd54e08ce0a9bf5a54706c2c
#
_cell.length_a   1.000
_cell.length_b   1.000
_cell.length_c   1.000
_cell.angle_alpha   90.00
_cell.angle_beta   90.00
_cell.angle_gamma   90.00
#
_symmetry.space_group_name_H-M   'P 1'
#
loop_
_entity.id
_entity.type
_entity.pdbx_description
1 polymer ?
#
loop_
_entity_poly.entity_id
_entity_poly.type
_entity_poly.pdbx_seq_one_letter_code
_entity_poly.pdbx_strand_id
1 'polypeptide(L)'
;MLAWRNGEYVTVPDGATVAQIHEGPSLFETFALRAGHVECLADHWQRLALSCPRIGLSAQKLILGQSTDRAKWSPVLQKLQGAAGLTDAIVRLIVVPRDDGLSMEWVTLRPLPEAAPTTDLFLLKTTRDKPEWLPRPKSGPWKNSAAAWKELKSLTDRADVEGVQLDVEGNVSECTRSALAWWDGHQWSLPTGSTGCLPSTAANQFKGVLSQAKIPFQEVATPFPAEAESIIVLRSTLLGGSSLVQKVFSADGKVCWQAGSNQAQAKAQQDALRAWRAHRSINLA
;
A
#
# COMPACT_ATOMS: atom_id res chain seq x y z
N MET A 1 -18.76 -14.31 -0.03
CA MET A 1 -18.00 -13.62 -1.11
C MET A 1 -17.39 -14.65 -2.05
N LEU A 2 -17.43 -14.41 -3.37
CA LEU A 2 -16.72 -15.26 -4.35
C LEU A 2 -15.23 -14.88 -4.36
N ALA A 3 -14.35 -15.88 -4.42
CA ALA A 3 -12.92 -15.74 -4.59
C ALA A 3 -12.43 -16.63 -5.74
N TRP A 4 -11.33 -16.26 -6.38
CA TRP A 4 -10.61 -17.12 -7.30
C TRP A 4 -9.45 -17.79 -6.56
N ARG A 5 -9.24 -19.10 -6.79
CA ARG A 5 -8.16 -19.91 -6.21
C ARG A 5 -7.57 -20.85 -7.25
N ASN A 6 -6.37 -20.63 -7.69
CA ASN A 6 -5.62 -21.50 -8.61
C ASN A 6 -6.41 -22.00 -9.85
N GLY A 7 -7.21 -21.14 -10.47
CA GLY A 7 -8.02 -21.48 -11.65
C GLY A 7 -9.49 -21.76 -11.34
N GLU A 8 -9.85 -21.95 -10.08
CA GLU A 8 -11.21 -22.27 -9.63
C GLU A 8 -11.87 -21.07 -8.93
N TYR A 9 -13.20 -21.04 -8.93
CA TYR A 9 -13.97 -20.07 -8.17
C TYR A 9 -14.59 -20.75 -6.94
N VAL A 10 -14.31 -20.21 -5.78
CA VAL A 10 -14.73 -20.76 -4.48
C VAL A 10 -15.47 -19.74 -3.65
N THR A 11 -16.40 -20.17 -2.81
CA THR A 11 -17.06 -19.31 -1.84
C THR A 11 -16.22 -19.24 -0.56
N VAL A 12 -15.96 -18.02 -0.09
CA VAL A 12 -15.29 -17.74 1.18
C VAL A 12 -16.17 -16.82 2.04
N PRO A 13 -16.02 -16.81 3.36
CA PRO A 13 -16.75 -15.89 4.22
C PRO A 13 -16.57 -14.43 3.77
N ASP A 14 -17.60 -13.62 3.94
CA ASP A 14 -17.51 -12.19 3.61
C ASP A 14 -16.51 -11.51 4.54
N GLY A 15 -15.70 -10.63 3.94
CA GLY A 15 -14.64 -9.94 4.67
C GLY A 15 -13.44 -10.82 5.05
N ALA A 16 -13.32 -12.03 4.52
CA ALA A 16 -12.19 -12.92 4.80
C ALA A 16 -10.85 -12.20 4.63
N THR A 17 -10.03 -12.27 5.67
CA THR A 17 -8.67 -11.71 5.69
C THR A 17 -7.65 -12.74 5.18
N VAL A 18 -6.43 -12.32 4.95
CA VAL A 18 -5.33 -13.25 4.62
C VAL A 18 -5.20 -14.32 5.72
N ALA A 19 -5.29 -13.94 7.00
CA ALA A 19 -5.19 -14.86 8.12
C ALA A 19 -6.32 -15.92 8.14
N GLN A 20 -7.52 -15.57 7.68
CA GLN A 20 -8.63 -16.51 7.58
C GLN A 20 -8.52 -17.43 6.36
N ILE A 21 -7.78 -17.01 5.34
CA ILE A 21 -7.51 -17.83 4.16
C ILE A 21 -6.31 -18.74 4.42
N HIS A 22 -5.30 -18.23 5.13
CA HIS A 22 -4.08 -18.98 5.45
C HIS A 22 -3.37 -18.39 6.67
N GLU A 23 -3.04 -19.24 7.65
CA GLU A 23 -2.37 -18.84 8.89
C GLU A 23 -0.84 -18.80 8.80
N GLY A 24 -0.27 -19.44 7.78
CA GLY A 24 1.17 -19.55 7.57
C GLY A 24 1.81 -18.37 6.82
N PRO A 25 3.08 -18.49 6.44
CA PRO A 25 3.77 -17.49 5.62
C PRO A 25 3.04 -17.28 4.29
N SER A 26 2.83 -16.03 3.93
CA SER A 26 2.19 -15.66 2.66
C SER A 26 2.73 -14.32 2.16
N LEU A 27 2.71 -14.13 0.86
CA LEU A 27 2.87 -12.81 0.24
C LEU A 27 1.52 -12.32 -0.24
N PHE A 28 1.39 -11.01 -0.39
CA PHE A 28 0.17 -10.47 -0.96
C PHE A 28 0.42 -9.13 -1.62
N GLU A 29 -0.43 -8.85 -2.59
CA GLU A 29 -0.52 -7.54 -3.21
C GLU A 29 -1.93 -6.97 -3.05
N THR A 30 -2.00 -5.65 -3.09
CA THR A 30 -3.27 -4.93 -2.98
C THR A 30 -3.21 -3.74 -3.92
N PHE A 31 -4.12 -3.69 -4.88
CA PHE A 31 -4.19 -2.63 -5.89
C PHE A 31 -5.64 -2.26 -6.18
N ALA A 32 -5.83 -1.12 -6.84
CA ALA A 32 -7.15 -0.65 -7.21
C ALA A 32 -7.55 -1.16 -8.59
N LEU A 33 -8.83 -1.50 -8.71
CA LEU A 33 -9.57 -1.68 -9.93
C LEU A 33 -10.59 -0.56 -10.00
N ARG A 34 -10.50 0.33 -11.00
CA ARG A 34 -11.39 1.48 -11.18
C ARG A 34 -11.88 1.55 -12.61
N ALA A 35 -13.18 1.66 -12.79
CA ALA A 35 -13.80 1.80 -14.12
C ALA A 35 -13.23 0.80 -15.15
N GLY A 36 -13.04 -0.45 -14.77
CA GLY A 36 -12.45 -1.49 -15.61
C GLY A 36 -10.93 -1.43 -15.81
N HIS A 37 -10.23 -0.54 -15.11
CA HIS A 37 -8.77 -0.42 -15.19
C HIS A 37 -8.08 -0.91 -13.91
N VAL A 38 -7.09 -1.77 -14.07
CA VAL A 38 -6.17 -2.17 -12.99
C VAL A 38 -5.00 -1.20 -12.95
N GLU A 39 -4.87 -0.49 -11.82
CA GLU A 39 -3.84 0.52 -11.67
C GLU A 39 -2.47 -0.11 -11.37
N CYS A 40 -1.47 0.21 -12.20
CA CYS A 40 -0.04 -0.08 -11.99
C CYS A 40 0.28 -1.54 -11.63
N LEU A 41 -0.38 -2.50 -12.27
CA LEU A 41 -0.22 -3.94 -12.00
C LEU A 41 1.25 -4.39 -12.09
N ALA A 42 2.01 -3.84 -13.04
CA ALA A 42 3.42 -4.16 -13.24
C ALA A 42 4.29 -3.90 -12.00
N ASP A 43 4.06 -2.78 -11.31
CA ASP A 43 4.83 -2.41 -10.11
C ASP A 43 4.52 -3.35 -8.93
N HIS A 44 3.25 -3.75 -8.80
CA HIS A 44 2.81 -4.74 -7.82
C HIS A 44 3.42 -6.10 -8.08
N TRP A 45 3.43 -6.48 -9.35
CA TRP A 45 4.03 -7.72 -9.80
C TRP A 45 5.54 -7.76 -9.54
N GLN A 46 6.25 -6.70 -9.88
CA GLN A 46 7.69 -6.61 -9.63
C GLN A 46 8.02 -6.79 -8.15
N ARG A 47 7.28 -6.13 -7.25
CA ARG A 47 7.48 -6.28 -5.80
C ARG A 47 7.19 -7.70 -5.33
N LEU A 48 6.11 -8.30 -5.80
CA LEU A 48 5.76 -9.68 -5.46
C LEU A 48 6.87 -10.65 -5.93
N ALA A 49 7.34 -10.51 -7.17
CA ALA A 49 8.38 -11.36 -7.74
C ALA A 49 9.70 -11.28 -6.93
N LEU A 50 10.10 -10.08 -6.50
CA LEU A 50 11.26 -9.87 -5.64
C LEU A 50 11.09 -10.50 -4.24
N SER A 51 9.85 -10.65 -3.78
CA SER A 51 9.54 -11.20 -2.46
C SER A 51 9.41 -12.74 -2.47
N CYS A 52 9.07 -13.37 -3.60
CA CYS A 52 8.82 -14.81 -3.71
C CYS A 52 9.96 -15.68 -3.14
N PRO A 53 11.26 -15.42 -3.43
CA PRO A 53 12.34 -16.25 -2.89
C PRO A 53 12.41 -16.25 -1.36
N ARG A 54 11.89 -15.20 -0.70
CA ARG A 54 11.91 -15.05 0.77
C ARG A 54 10.99 -16.03 1.49
N ILE A 55 10.04 -16.61 0.79
CA ILE A 55 9.14 -17.66 1.32
C ILE A 55 9.26 -18.98 0.53
N GLY A 56 10.40 -19.20 -0.13
CA GLY A 56 10.68 -20.45 -0.86
C GLY A 56 9.92 -20.61 -2.19
N LEU A 57 9.39 -19.53 -2.77
CA LEU A 57 8.66 -19.56 -4.02
C LEU A 57 9.50 -19.07 -5.21
N SER A 58 9.15 -19.57 -6.40
CA SER A 58 9.61 -19.03 -7.67
C SER A 58 8.50 -18.20 -8.30
N ALA A 59 8.79 -16.95 -8.62
CA ALA A 59 7.86 -16.06 -9.29
C ALA A 59 7.37 -16.60 -10.63
N GLN A 60 8.22 -17.34 -11.36
CA GLN A 60 7.91 -17.96 -12.64
C GLN A 60 6.83 -19.06 -12.56
N LYS A 61 6.58 -19.60 -11.36
CA LYS A 61 5.58 -20.64 -11.13
C LYS A 61 4.20 -20.10 -10.75
N LEU A 62 4.06 -18.79 -10.58
CA LEU A 62 2.78 -18.18 -10.26
C LEU A 62 1.84 -18.18 -11.48
N ILE A 63 0.56 -18.42 -11.27
CA ILE A 63 -0.45 -18.50 -12.34
C ILE A 63 -0.80 -17.10 -12.85
N LEU A 64 -1.28 -16.25 -11.97
CA LEU A 64 -1.62 -14.86 -12.29
C LEU A 64 -0.43 -13.93 -12.10
N GLY A 65 0.35 -14.23 -11.09
CA GLY A 65 1.47 -13.39 -10.72
C GLY A 65 2.62 -13.36 -11.72
N GLN A 66 2.66 -14.18 -12.77
CA GLN A 66 3.70 -14.08 -13.82
C GLN A 66 3.47 -12.93 -14.81
N SER A 67 2.32 -12.28 -14.76
CA SER A 67 1.90 -11.58 -15.95
C SER A 67 1.18 -10.29 -15.64
N THR A 68 1.63 -9.22 -16.26
CA THR A 68 0.80 -8.06 -16.55
C THR A 68 -0.17 -8.36 -17.70
N ASP A 69 -0.26 -9.62 -18.14
CA ASP A 69 -1.07 -10.05 -19.26
C ASP A 69 -2.56 -9.88 -18.93
N ARG A 70 -3.18 -8.95 -19.61
CA ARG A 70 -4.60 -8.68 -19.56
C ARG A 70 -5.44 -9.94 -19.76
N ALA A 71 -5.04 -10.82 -20.70
CA ALA A 71 -5.80 -12.03 -21.02
C ALA A 71 -5.96 -12.98 -19.83
N LYS A 72 -5.02 -12.98 -18.89
CA LYS A 72 -5.11 -13.77 -17.66
C LYS A 72 -5.94 -13.11 -16.59
N TRP A 73 -5.79 -11.80 -16.40
CA TRP A 73 -6.46 -11.07 -15.32
C TRP A 73 -7.91 -10.70 -15.62
N SER A 74 -8.21 -10.32 -16.87
CA SER A 74 -9.53 -9.84 -17.27
C SER A 74 -10.66 -10.82 -16.91
N PRO A 75 -10.63 -12.09 -17.31
CA PRO A 75 -11.73 -13.02 -17.00
C PRO A 75 -11.90 -13.26 -15.50
N VAL A 76 -10.81 -13.29 -14.73
CA VAL A 76 -10.88 -13.46 -13.28
C VAL A 76 -11.54 -12.27 -12.61
N LEU A 77 -11.07 -11.05 -12.91
CA LEU A 77 -11.56 -9.84 -12.28
C LEU A 77 -13.00 -9.50 -12.69
N GLN A 78 -13.34 -9.66 -13.97
CA GLN A 78 -14.71 -9.43 -14.47
C GLN A 78 -15.71 -10.38 -13.79
N LYS A 79 -15.40 -11.67 -13.66
CA LYS A 79 -16.27 -12.62 -12.98
C LYS A 79 -16.44 -12.30 -11.49
N LEU A 80 -15.35 -11.95 -10.81
CA LEU A 80 -15.42 -11.56 -9.39
C LEU A 80 -16.20 -10.25 -9.20
N GLN A 81 -16.01 -9.25 -10.08
CA GLN A 81 -16.77 -7.99 -10.05
C GLN A 81 -18.26 -8.22 -10.26
N GLY A 82 -18.63 -9.01 -11.28
CA GLY A 82 -20.03 -9.34 -11.56
C GLY A 82 -20.71 -10.04 -10.39
N ALA A 83 -20.01 -11.00 -9.76
CA ALA A 83 -20.54 -11.71 -8.60
C ALA A 83 -20.66 -10.82 -7.34
N ALA A 84 -19.79 -9.81 -7.19
CA ALA A 84 -19.80 -8.89 -6.06
C ALA A 84 -20.67 -7.64 -6.29
N GLY A 85 -21.12 -7.39 -7.52
CA GLY A 85 -21.84 -6.16 -7.89
C GLY A 85 -20.98 -4.90 -7.77
N LEU A 86 -19.66 -5.00 -7.96
CA LEU A 86 -18.71 -3.91 -7.75
C LEU A 86 -18.22 -3.35 -9.09
N THR A 87 -18.34 -2.04 -9.29
CA THR A 87 -17.67 -1.33 -10.41
C THR A 87 -16.23 -1.03 -10.06
N ASP A 88 -16.00 -0.50 -8.85
CA ASP A 88 -14.70 -0.18 -8.31
C ASP A 88 -14.37 -1.10 -7.14
N ALA A 89 -13.16 -1.62 -7.10
CA ALA A 89 -12.78 -2.59 -6.09
C ALA A 89 -11.31 -2.45 -5.64
N ILE A 90 -11.04 -2.89 -4.44
CA ILE A 90 -9.71 -3.27 -4.01
C ILE A 90 -9.53 -4.75 -4.37
N VAL A 91 -8.55 -5.02 -5.21
CA VAL A 91 -8.09 -6.37 -5.53
C VAL A 91 -7.02 -6.77 -4.53
N ARG A 92 -7.15 -7.96 -3.96
CA ARG A 92 -6.10 -8.58 -3.17
C ARG A 92 -5.69 -9.91 -3.79
N LEU A 93 -4.44 -9.99 -4.20
CA LEU A 93 -3.76 -11.23 -4.57
C LEU A 93 -2.99 -11.73 -3.34
N ILE A 94 -3.19 -12.98 -2.95
CA ILE A 94 -2.49 -13.67 -1.87
C ILE A 94 -1.78 -14.87 -2.48
N VAL A 95 -0.51 -15.06 -2.14
CA VAL A 95 0.31 -16.16 -2.60
C VAL A 95 0.85 -16.92 -1.39
N VAL A 96 0.57 -18.20 -1.33
CA VAL A 96 0.91 -19.09 -0.23
C VAL A 96 1.81 -20.20 -0.76
N PRO A 97 2.97 -20.49 -0.12
CA PRO A 97 3.76 -21.67 -0.47
C PRO A 97 3.00 -22.96 -0.11
N ARG A 98 3.21 -23.99 -0.90
CA ARG A 98 2.71 -25.35 -0.66
C ARG A 98 3.89 -26.29 -0.44
N ASP A 99 3.64 -27.42 0.23
CA ASP A 99 4.67 -28.41 0.53
C ASP A 99 5.27 -29.06 -0.73
N ASP A 100 4.52 -29.07 -1.84
CA ASP A 100 4.97 -29.57 -3.13
C ASP A 100 5.86 -28.60 -3.93
N GLY A 101 6.23 -27.46 -3.32
CA GLY A 101 7.05 -26.41 -3.95
C GLY A 101 6.31 -25.57 -4.99
N LEU A 102 4.98 -25.73 -5.09
CA LEU A 102 4.09 -24.86 -5.86
C LEU A 102 3.53 -23.75 -4.99
N SER A 103 2.79 -22.85 -5.60
CA SER A 103 2.04 -21.81 -4.90
C SER A 103 0.55 -22.08 -4.92
N MET A 104 -0.15 -21.60 -3.90
CA MET A 104 -1.58 -21.40 -3.93
C MET A 104 -1.84 -19.89 -4.04
N GLU A 105 -2.53 -19.49 -5.09
CA GLU A 105 -2.88 -18.10 -5.34
C GLU A 105 -4.37 -17.87 -5.10
N TRP A 106 -4.68 -16.78 -4.41
CA TRP A 106 -6.04 -16.34 -4.15
C TRP A 106 -6.22 -14.93 -4.66
N VAL A 107 -7.37 -14.67 -5.30
CA VAL A 107 -7.81 -13.32 -5.63
C VAL A 107 -9.15 -13.06 -4.98
N THR A 108 -9.22 -11.97 -4.22
CA THR A 108 -10.47 -11.50 -3.61
C THR A 108 -10.70 -10.05 -3.97
N LEU A 109 -11.97 -9.65 -4.00
CA LEU A 109 -12.39 -8.26 -4.17
C LEU A 109 -13.10 -7.77 -2.92
N ARG A 110 -12.95 -6.49 -2.64
CA ARG A 110 -13.75 -5.77 -1.66
C ARG A 110 -14.06 -4.37 -2.18
N PRO A 111 -15.12 -3.72 -1.70
CA PRO A 111 -15.43 -2.35 -2.10
C PRO A 111 -14.22 -1.43 -1.94
N LEU A 112 -14.01 -0.58 -2.94
CA LEU A 112 -13.05 0.50 -2.84
C LEU A 112 -13.71 1.65 -2.06
N PRO A 113 -13.15 2.08 -0.93
CA PRO A 113 -13.71 3.21 -0.19
C PRO A 113 -13.64 4.48 -1.03
N GLU A 114 -14.57 5.39 -0.80
CA GLU A 114 -14.50 6.73 -1.36
C GLU A 114 -13.15 7.38 -1.02
N ALA A 115 -12.63 8.12 -1.98
CA ALA A 115 -11.34 8.79 -1.81
C ALA A 115 -11.54 10.02 -0.93
N ALA A 116 -10.98 10.01 0.27
CA ALA A 116 -10.79 11.23 1.03
C ALA A 116 -9.62 12.01 0.42
N PRO A 117 -9.81 13.29 0.01
CA PRO A 117 -8.73 14.09 -0.57
C PRO A 117 -7.65 14.42 0.45
N THR A 118 -7.99 14.36 1.72
CA THR A 118 -7.12 14.64 2.85
C THR A 118 -7.24 13.56 3.92
N THR A 119 -6.23 13.46 4.79
CA THR A 119 -6.22 12.55 5.93
C THR A 119 -5.55 13.21 7.13
N ASP A 120 -5.88 12.74 8.33
CA ASP A 120 -5.11 13.07 9.52
C ASP A 120 -4.28 11.86 9.97
N LEU A 121 -3.20 12.11 10.69
CA LEU A 121 -2.30 11.09 11.18
C LEU A 121 -2.21 11.10 12.71
N PHE A 122 -1.90 9.94 13.28
CA PHE A 122 -1.59 9.77 14.70
C PHE A 122 -0.22 9.12 14.86
N LEU A 123 0.69 9.72 15.60
CA LEU A 123 1.95 9.07 15.98
C LEU A 123 1.62 7.94 16.95
N LEU A 124 1.99 6.72 16.60
CA LEU A 124 1.75 5.54 17.41
C LEU A 124 2.91 5.26 18.36
N LYS A 125 2.62 4.63 19.50
CA LYS A 125 3.62 4.04 20.41
C LYS A 125 4.13 2.71 19.88
N THR A 126 3.29 1.97 19.14
CA THR A 126 3.68 0.73 18.48
C THR A 126 4.76 1.01 17.44
N THR A 127 5.98 0.60 17.73
CA THR A 127 7.13 0.78 16.83
C THR A 127 7.10 -0.22 15.68
N ARG A 128 7.70 0.16 14.55
CA ARG A 128 7.94 -0.73 13.43
C ARG A 128 9.11 -1.67 13.75
N ASP A 129 8.89 -2.97 13.62
CA ASP A 129 9.93 -3.97 13.81
C ASP A 129 10.98 -3.90 12.70
N LYS A 130 12.24 -4.17 13.03
CA LYS A 130 13.30 -4.32 12.02
C LYS A 130 13.02 -5.56 11.18
N PRO A 131 13.08 -5.47 9.84
CA PRO A 131 12.88 -6.64 9.01
C PRO A 131 14.09 -7.55 9.04
N GLU A 132 13.85 -8.86 9.00
CA GLU A 132 14.91 -9.86 8.83
C GLU A 132 15.63 -9.70 7.48
N TRP A 133 14.88 -9.23 6.45
CA TRP A 133 15.42 -9.01 5.11
C TRP A 133 15.12 -7.62 4.58
N LEU A 134 16.07 -7.03 3.86
CA LEU A 134 15.88 -5.82 3.07
C LEU A 134 16.00 -6.14 1.57
N PRO A 135 15.11 -5.63 0.72
CA PRO A 135 13.88 -4.90 1.10
C PRO A 135 12.86 -5.81 1.80
N ARG A 136 12.07 -5.23 2.72
CA ARG A 136 11.02 -5.95 3.46
C ARG A 136 10.00 -6.56 2.51
N PRO A 137 9.72 -7.88 2.57
CA PRO A 137 8.65 -8.49 1.79
C PRO A 137 7.27 -8.03 2.29
N LYS A 138 6.31 -7.91 1.38
CA LYS A 138 4.92 -7.66 1.73
C LYS A 138 4.24 -8.99 2.11
N SER A 139 4.50 -9.44 3.33
CA SER A 139 4.15 -10.78 3.82
C SER A 139 3.17 -10.76 4.99
N GLY A 140 2.39 -11.84 5.13
CA GLY A 140 1.62 -12.17 6.34
C GLY A 140 2.32 -13.32 7.11
N PRO A 141 1.92 -13.54 8.37
CA PRO A 141 0.96 -12.77 9.19
C PRO A 141 1.54 -11.45 9.69
N TRP A 142 0.67 -10.43 9.86
CA TRP A 142 1.07 -9.03 10.18
C TRP A 142 0.89 -8.69 11.64
N LYS A 143 1.57 -9.35 12.52
CA LYS A 143 1.43 -9.11 13.97
C LYS A 143 1.70 -7.64 14.34
N ASN A 144 2.79 -7.07 13.80
CA ASN A 144 3.15 -5.67 14.06
C ASN A 144 2.13 -4.69 13.49
N SER A 145 1.73 -4.84 12.21
CA SER A 145 0.72 -3.97 11.61
C SER A 145 -0.66 -4.14 12.27
N ALA A 146 -1.01 -5.33 12.74
CA ALA A 146 -2.26 -5.56 13.49
C ALA A 146 -2.22 -4.85 14.85
N ALA A 147 -1.09 -4.86 15.55
CA ALA A 147 -0.91 -4.13 16.81
C ALA A 147 -1.04 -2.61 16.58
N ALA A 148 -0.37 -2.07 15.57
CA ALA A 148 -0.47 -0.67 15.19
C ALA A 148 -1.90 -0.26 14.84
N TRP A 149 -2.62 -1.12 14.11
CA TRP A 149 -4.02 -0.88 13.78
C TRP A 149 -4.93 -0.90 15.00
N LYS A 150 -4.70 -1.83 15.94
CA LYS A 150 -5.43 -1.90 17.20
C LYS A 150 -5.21 -0.65 18.05
N GLU A 151 -3.97 -0.18 18.14
CA GLU A 151 -3.65 1.06 18.83
C GLU A 151 -4.35 2.26 18.19
N LEU A 152 -4.26 2.43 16.84
CA LEU A 152 -4.95 3.51 16.15
C LEU A 152 -6.45 3.53 16.46
N LYS A 153 -7.09 2.36 16.47
CA LYS A 153 -8.52 2.22 16.78
C LYS A 153 -8.86 2.56 18.24
N SER A 154 -7.90 2.46 19.15
CA SER A 154 -8.09 2.92 20.53
C SER A 154 -7.96 4.45 20.69
N LEU A 155 -7.32 5.13 19.73
CA LEU A 155 -7.15 6.58 19.73
C LEU A 155 -8.29 7.30 19.02
N THR A 156 -8.94 6.65 18.05
CA THR A 156 -10.01 7.27 17.26
C THR A 156 -10.87 6.27 16.52
N ASP A 157 -12.18 6.57 16.43
CA ASP A 157 -13.14 5.80 15.62
C ASP A 157 -13.20 6.25 14.15
N ARG A 158 -12.51 7.34 13.79
CA ARG A 158 -12.49 7.86 12.42
C ARG A 158 -11.89 6.84 11.47
N ALA A 159 -12.50 6.71 10.27
CA ALA A 159 -12.05 5.80 9.22
C ALA A 159 -11.03 6.43 8.25
N ASP A 160 -11.01 7.77 8.17
CA ASP A 160 -10.22 8.59 7.25
C ASP A 160 -8.82 8.92 7.77
N VAL A 161 -8.36 8.27 8.84
CA VAL A 161 -7.08 8.51 9.50
C VAL A 161 -6.11 7.33 9.35
N GLU A 162 -4.81 7.60 9.55
CA GLU A 162 -3.77 6.57 9.62
C GLU A 162 -2.85 6.78 10.83
N GLY A 163 -2.28 5.70 11.33
CA GLY A 163 -1.24 5.76 12.35
C GLY A 163 0.14 5.78 11.71
N VAL A 164 1.04 6.62 12.21
CA VAL A 164 2.46 6.63 11.84
C VAL A 164 3.23 5.79 12.83
N GLN A 165 3.97 4.81 12.34
CA GLN A 165 4.91 4.03 13.12
C GLN A 165 6.32 4.62 12.99
N LEU A 166 7.00 4.72 14.10
CA LEU A 166 8.44 4.98 14.16
C LEU A 166 9.19 3.65 14.28
N ASP A 167 10.44 3.59 13.88
CA ASP A 167 11.31 2.46 14.21
C ASP A 167 11.74 2.51 15.69
N VAL A 168 12.52 1.54 16.11
CA VAL A 168 13.00 1.45 17.52
C VAL A 168 14.01 2.55 17.89
N GLU A 169 14.53 3.26 16.91
CA GLU A 169 15.45 4.39 17.07
C GLU A 169 14.72 5.75 17.04
N GLY A 170 13.39 5.72 16.84
CA GLY A 170 12.55 6.92 16.82
C GLY A 170 12.43 7.56 15.43
N ASN A 171 12.95 6.94 14.37
CA ASN A 171 12.82 7.45 13.01
C ASN A 171 11.47 7.07 12.39
N VAL A 172 10.94 7.95 11.54
CA VAL A 172 9.73 7.67 10.77
C VAL A 172 9.94 6.45 9.88
N SER A 173 9.01 5.49 9.96
CA SER A 173 9.01 4.31 9.11
C SER A 173 7.90 4.36 8.06
N GLU A 174 6.67 4.09 8.44
CA GLU A 174 5.54 4.10 7.52
C GLU A 174 4.22 4.35 8.27
N CYS A 175 3.14 4.59 7.54
CA CYS A 175 1.81 4.59 8.12
C CYS A 175 1.20 3.18 8.18
N THR A 176 0.11 3.02 8.91
CA THR A 176 -0.59 1.72 9.07
C THR A 176 -1.01 1.08 7.73
N ARG A 177 -1.20 1.88 6.68
CA ARG A 177 -1.62 1.41 5.34
C ARG A 177 -0.82 2.04 4.20
N SER A 178 -0.12 3.15 4.45
CA SER A 178 0.50 4.02 3.44
C SER A 178 1.98 4.21 3.73
N ALA A 179 2.75 4.52 2.69
CA ALA A 179 4.03 5.19 2.88
C ALA A 179 3.80 6.68 3.16
N LEU A 180 4.83 7.36 3.66
CA LEU A 180 4.83 8.77 3.97
C LEU A 180 5.88 9.49 3.14
N ALA A 181 5.61 10.74 2.76
CA ALA A 181 6.60 11.67 2.22
C ALA A 181 6.32 13.08 2.74
N TRP A 182 7.36 13.88 2.89
CA TRP A 182 7.23 15.27 3.36
C TRP A 182 8.13 16.20 2.57
N TRP A 183 7.68 17.44 2.43
CA TRP A 183 8.35 18.54 1.77
C TRP A 183 8.87 19.53 2.81
N ASP A 184 10.15 19.91 2.74
CA ASP A 184 10.81 20.83 3.68
C ASP A 184 10.98 22.25 3.13
N GLY A 185 10.35 22.56 1.98
CA GLY A 185 10.53 23.82 1.24
C GLY A 185 11.53 23.71 0.09
N HIS A 186 12.39 22.67 0.08
CA HIS A 186 13.48 22.52 -0.91
C HIS A 186 13.48 21.17 -1.59
N GLN A 187 13.20 20.09 -0.84
CA GLN A 187 13.21 18.71 -1.35
C GLN A 187 12.15 17.86 -0.68
N TRP A 188 11.81 16.76 -1.33
CA TRP A 188 11.00 15.70 -0.73
C TRP A 188 11.88 14.71 0.03
N SER A 189 11.39 14.29 1.17
CA SER A 189 12.01 13.22 1.95
C SER A 189 11.03 12.07 2.15
N LEU A 190 11.55 10.85 2.11
CA LEU A 190 10.80 9.61 2.36
C LEU A 190 11.58 8.74 3.35
N PRO A 191 10.92 7.90 4.14
CA PRO A 191 11.62 6.94 4.99
C PRO A 191 12.47 5.96 4.16
N THR A 192 13.71 5.72 4.60
CA THR A 192 14.56 4.68 4.01
C THR A 192 14.15 3.28 4.47
N GLY A 193 14.48 2.25 3.68
CA GLY A 193 14.18 0.85 4.01
C GLY A 193 14.78 0.38 5.35
N SER A 194 15.86 1.00 5.83
CA SER A 194 16.48 0.66 7.13
C SER A 194 15.56 0.90 8.34
N THR A 195 14.58 1.80 8.21
CA THR A 195 13.55 2.05 9.25
C THR A 195 12.50 0.92 9.33
N GLY A 196 12.62 -0.11 8.50
CA GLY A 196 11.67 -1.22 8.44
C GLY A 196 10.42 -0.93 7.60
N CYS A 197 10.35 0.19 6.89
CA CYS A 197 9.24 0.48 6.00
C CYS A 197 9.15 -0.52 4.84
N LEU A 198 7.92 -0.72 4.35
CA LEU A 198 7.68 -1.54 3.17
C LEU A 198 8.16 -0.80 1.91
N PRO A 199 8.80 -1.48 0.92
CA PRO A 199 9.06 -0.89 -0.40
C PRO A 199 7.72 -0.62 -1.11
N SER A 200 7.15 0.55 -0.85
CA SER A 200 5.84 0.94 -1.34
C SER A 200 5.85 1.17 -2.85
N THR A 201 4.95 0.51 -3.58
CA THR A 201 4.77 0.76 -5.02
C THR A 201 4.38 2.23 -5.27
N ALA A 202 3.49 2.80 -4.47
CA ALA A 202 3.08 4.21 -4.62
C ALA A 202 4.24 5.18 -4.31
N ALA A 203 5.10 4.89 -3.32
CA ALA A 203 6.27 5.71 -3.05
C ALA A 203 7.30 5.62 -4.19
N ASN A 204 7.51 4.43 -4.77
CA ASN A 204 8.40 4.29 -5.93
C ASN A 204 7.87 5.02 -7.17
N GLN A 205 6.55 5.01 -7.39
CA GLN A 205 5.90 5.80 -8.44
C GLN A 205 6.10 7.29 -8.20
N PHE A 206 5.94 7.75 -6.97
CA PHE A 206 6.16 9.14 -6.59
C PHE A 206 7.62 9.56 -6.82
N LYS A 207 8.59 8.76 -6.42
CA LYS A 207 10.02 9.00 -6.71
C LYS A 207 10.28 9.09 -8.24
N GLY A 208 9.61 8.25 -9.03
CA GLY A 208 9.67 8.30 -10.49
C GLY A 208 9.15 9.63 -11.07
N VAL A 209 8.03 10.13 -10.54
CA VAL A 209 7.47 11.46 -10.91
C VAL A 209 8.44 12.58 -10.54
N LEU A 210 9.00 12.56 -9.32
CA LEU A 210 9.97 13.57 -8.87
C LEU A 210 11.23 13.56 -9.75
N SER A 211 11.76 12.38 -10.06
CA SER A 211 12.93 12.24 -10.94
C SER A 211 12.66 12.79 -12.34
N GLN A 212 11.51 12.49 -12.93
CA GLN A 212 11.13 13.00 -14.24
C GLN A 212 10.97 14.53 -14.25
N ALA A 213 10.44 15.09 -13.19
CA ALA A 213 10.28 16.53 -13.01
C ALA A 213 11.56 17.23 -12.54
N LYS A 214 12.65 16.49 -12.29
CA LYS A 214 13.92 17.01 -11.72
C LYS A 214 13.73 17.71 -10.37
N ILE A 215 12.78 17.24 -9.57
CA ILE A 215 12.54 17.75 -8.22
C ILE A 215 13.40 16.94 -7.25
N PRO A 216 14.18 17.61 -6.38
CA PRO A 216 15.06 16.93 -5.43
C PRO A 216 14.27 16.05 -4.47
N PHE A 217 14.78 14.85 -4.20
CA PHE A 217 14.28 13.98 -3.14
C PHE A 217 15.40 13.11 -2.54
N GLN A 218 15.16 12.65 -1.32
CA GLN A 218 16.06 11.74 -0.60
C GLN A 218 15.28 10.69 0.18
N GLU A 219 15.95 9.58 0.51
CA GLU A 219 15.46 8.59 1.47
C GLU A 219 16.29 8.70 2.76
N VAL A 220 15.60 8.89 3.90
CA VAL A 220 16.24 9.24 5.18
C VAL A 220 15.70 8.41 6.33
N ALA A 221 16.54 8.19 7.35
CA ALA A 221 16.14 7.78 8.69
C ALA A 221 16.20 9.02 9.58
N THR A 222 15.05 9.54 9.99
CA THR A 222 14.96 10.77 10.77
C THR A 222 13.71 10.74 11.66
N PRO A 223 13.72 11.43 12.81
CA PRO A 223 12.52 11.63 13.61
C PRO A 223 11.39 12.31 12.82
N PHE A 224 10.21 12.35 13.41
CA PHE A 224 9.06 12.98 12.77
C PHE A 224 9.35 14.43 12.38
N PRO A 225 9.10 14.84 11.10
CA PRO A 225 9.48 16.14 10.57
C PRO A 225 8.47 17.23 10.97
N ALA A 226 8.54 17.72 12.21
CA ALA A 226 7.63 18.74 12.72
C ALA A 226 7.68 20.07 11.94
N GLU A 227 8.79 20.34 11.26
CA GLU A 227 8.99 21.57 10.47
C GLU A 227 8.63 21.40 8.98
N ALA A 228 8.08 20.26 8.59
CA ALA A 228 7.68 20.04 7.19
C ALA A 228 6.61 21.04 6.75
N GLU A 229 6.76 21.63 5.57
CA GLU A 229 5.73 22.49 4.98
C GLU A 229 4.51 21.71 4.52
N SER A 230 4.73 20.48 4.03
CA SER A 230 3.66 19.60 3.57
C SER A 230 4.00 18.14 3.85
N ILE A 231 2.98 17.36 4.17
CA ILE A 231 3.08 15.91 4.33
C ILE A 231 2.01 15.24 3.45
N ILE A 232 2.39 14.16 2.77
CA ILE A 232 1.48 13.33 2.00
C ILE A 232 1.61 11.87 2.40
N VAL A 233 0.51 11.14 2.31
CA VAL A 233 0.50 9.68 2.37
C VAL A 233 0.39 9.10 0.96
N LEU A 234 1.08 7.98 0.71
CA LEU A 234 1.20 7.33 -0.59
C LEU A 234 0.73 5.89 -0.50
N ARG A 235 -0.35 5.56 -1.23
CA ARG A 235 -0.94 4.21 -1.23
C ARG A 235 -1.57 3.88 -2.57
N SER A 236 -1.34 2.69 -3.07
CA SER A 236 -1.84 2.23 -4.38
C SER A 236 -3.36 2.23 -4.52
N THR A 237 -4.11 2.16 -3.43
CA THR A 237 -5.59 2.17 -3.43
C THR A 237 -6.21 3.56 -3.23
N LEU A 238 -5.42 4.61 -2.99
CA LEU A 238 -5.90 5.99 -3.01
C LEU A 238 -6.14 6.46 -4.45
N LEU A 239 -7.11 7.33 -4.65
CA LEU A 239 -7.32 7.99 -5.94
C LEU A 239 -6.07 8.81 -6.29
N GLY A 240 -5.47 8.53 -7.44
CA GLY A 240 -4.20 9.14 -7.83
C GLY A 240 -2.98 8.71 -6.99
N GLY A 241 -3.14 7.78 -6.04
CA GLY A 241 -2.02 7.20 -5.28
C GLY A 241 -1.60 7.95 -4.03
N SER A 242 -2.18 9.12 -3.73
CA SER A 242 -1.78 9.96 -2.59
C SER A 242 -2.96 10.72 -1.96
N SER A 243 -2.76 11.17 -0.72
CA SER A 243 -3.66 12.08 -0.01
C SER A 243 -2.83 13.08 0.80
N LEU A 244 -3.31 14.34 0.88
CA LEU A 244 -2.69 15.38 1.71
C LEU A 244 -2.98 15.12 3.19
N VAL A 245 -1.97 15.33 4.03
CA VAL A 245 -2.14 15.31 5.48
C VAL A 245 -2.56 16.71 5.95
N GLN A 246 -3.57 16.79 6.80
CA GLN A 246 -4.03 18.06 7.38
C GLN A 246 -3.48 18.27 8.79
N LYS A 247 -3.50 17.23 9.61
CA LYS A 247 -2.99 17.28 10.98
C LYS A 247 -2.28 16.00 11.33
N VAL A 248 -1.30 16.12 12.21
CA VAL A 248 -0.68 14.99 12.88
C VAL A 248 -0.86 15.16 14.38
N PHE A 249 -1.38 14.14 15.02
CA PHE A 249 -1.61 14.10 16.46
C PHE A 249 -0.54 13.21 17.10
N SER A 250 -0.04 13.60 18.23
CA SER A 250 0.74 12.72 19.11
C SER A 250 -0.14 11.64 19.74
N ALA A 251 0.46 10.63 20.33
CA ALA A 251 -0.25 9.52 20.96
C ALA A 251 -1.15 9.96 22.14
N ASP A 252 -0.95 11.14 22.71
CA ASP A 252 -1.80 11.77 23.74
C ASP A 252 -2.89 12.68 23.14
N GLY A 253 -3.05 12.68 21.82
CA GLY A 253 -4.11 13.41 21.11
C GLY A 253 -3.82 14.90 20.84
N LYS A 254 -2.64 15.41 21.18
CA LYS A 254 -2.28 16.80 20.89
C LYS A 254 -1.82 16.95 19.46
N VAL A 255 -2.15 18.06 18.81
CA VAL A 255 -1.65 18.39 17.48
C VAL A 255 -0.16 18.70 17.58
N CYS A 256 0.68 17.91 16.92
CA CYS A 256 2.13 18.10 16.83
C CYS A 256 2.58 18.63 15.46
N TRP A 257 1.71 18.60 14.45
CA TRP A 257 1.91 19.23 13.15
C TRP A 257 0.55 19.56 12.52
N GLN A 258 0.48 20.67 11.80
CA GLN A 258 -0.70 21.07 11.04
C GLN A 258 -0.28 21.71 9.72
N ALA A 259 -0.99 21.36 8.65
CA ALA A 259 -0.76 21.91 7.32
C ALA A 259 -0.90 23.44 7.33
N GLY A 260 0.10 24.11 6.77
CA GLY A 260 0.05 25.54 6.48
C GLY A 260 -0.85 25.84 5.26
N SER A 261 -0.98 27.13 4.95
CA SER A 261 -1.74 27.59 3.78
C SER A 261 -1.07 27.23 2.44
N ASN A 262 0.24 27.05 2.42
CA ASN A 262 0.99 26.74 1.19
C ASN A 262 1.10 25.24 0.95
N GLN A 263 0.09 24.67 0.29
CA GLN A 263 0.08 23.26 -0.15
C GLN A 263 0.29 23.12 -1.67
N ALA A 264 0.67 24.19 -2.35
CA ALA A 264 0.73 24.22 -3.83
C ALA A 264 1.68 23.16 -4.39
N GLN A 265 2.88 23.02 -3.82
CA GLN A 265 3.86 22.02 -4.24
C GLN A 265 3.34 20.58 -4.06
N ALA A 266 2.79 20.27 -2.90
CA ALA A 266 2.25 18.94 -2.63
C ALA A 266 1.08 18.60 -3.58
N LYS A 267 0.20 19.56 -3.83
CA LYS A 267 -0.92 19.40 -4.78
C LYS A 267 -0.44 19.18 -6.22
N ALA A 268 0.54 19.95 -6.67
CA ALA A 268 1.13 19.77 -8.00
C ALA A 268 1.73 18.36 -8.18
N GLN A 269 2.42 17.85 -7.15
CA GLN A 269 2.98 16.50 -7.20
C GLN A 269 1.91 15.41 -7.11
N GLN A 270 0.81 15.61 -6.41
CA GLN A 270 -0.33 14.68 -6.42
C GLN A 270 -0.96 14.61 -7.82
N ASP A 271 -1.15 15.74 -8.48
CA ASP A 271 -1.74 15.77 -9.83
C ASP A 271 -0.80 15.11 -10.86
N ALA A 272 0.51 15.34 -10.75
CA ALA A 272 1.52 14.68 -11.57
C ALA A 272 1.54 13.15 -11.35
N LEU A 273 1.45 12.70 -10.09
CA LEU A 273 1.38 11.27 -9.75
C LEU A 273 0.10 10.64 -10.31
N ARG A 274 -1.03 11.33 -10.21
CA ARG A 274 -2.31 10.87 -10.78
C ARG A 274 -2.21 10.68 -12.29
N ALA A 275 -1.66 11.66 -13.00
CA ALA A 275 -1.46 11.59 -14.45
C ALA A 275 -0.51 10.44 -14.83
N TRP A 276 0.60 10.30 -14.11
CA TRP A 276 1.58 9.24 -14.31
C TRP A 276 0.97 7.83 -14.15
N ARG A 277 0.12 7.64 -13.14
CA ARG A 277 -0.56 6.37 -12.87
C ARG A 277 -1.62 6.03 -13.93
N ALA A 278 -2.35 7.04 -14.43
CA ALA A 278 -3.35 6.85 -15.49
C ALA A 278 -2.73 6.23 -16.74
N HIS A 279 -1.53 6.65 -17.13
CA HIS A 279 -0.79 6.09 -18.29
C HIS A 279 -0.28 4.66 -18.08
N ARG A 280 -0.25 4.17 -16.83
CA ARG A 280 0.25 2.82 -16.47
C ARG A 280 -0.85 1.86 -16.04
N SER A 281 -2.08 2.25 -16.20
CA SER A 281 -3.24 1.41 -15.91
C SER A 281 -3.53 0.47 -17.08
N ILE A 282 -3.89 -0.78 -16.77
CA ILE A 282 -4.25 -1.78 -17.76
C ILE A 282 -5.78 -1.81 -17.88
N ASN A 283 -6.30 -1.53 -19.06
CA ASN A 283 -7.72 -1.67 -19.35
C ASN A 283 -8.09 -3.15 -19.45
N LEU A 284 -9.14 -3.59 -18.76
CA LEU A 284 -9.66 -4.95 -18.77
C LEU A 284 -10.76 -5.19 -19.83
N ALA A 285 -11.30 -4.09 -20.41
CA ALA A 285 -12.37 -4.17 -21.42
C ALA A 285 -11.88 -4.67 -22.78
#